data_dc2736aba8af371f9885c7e1ce79b10f
#
_entry.id   dc2736aba8af371f9885c7e1ce79b10f
#
_cell.length_a   1.000
_cell.length_b   1.000
_cell.length_c   1.000
_cell.angle_alpha   90.00
_cell.angle_beta   90.00
_cell.angle_gamma   90.00
#
_symmetry.space_group_name_H-M   'P 1'
#
loop_
_entity.id
_entity.type
_entity.pdbx_description
1 polymer ?
#
loop_
_entity_poly.entity_id
_entity_poly.type
_entity_poly.pdbx_seq_one_letter_code
_entity_poly.pdbx_strand_id
1 'polypeptide(L)'
;MGMVFKNPPMGWNSYDYYDTTVNEEQVKANADFMAKHLKECGWEYVVVDIAWYSKEAGQQRDKFQYVPFARLEMDEYSRLLPDVDRFPSSRDGRGFGPLADYVHGLGLKFGIHIMRGIPRCAAYFRTKIKNTDFTANQIAAPDSICFWNPDMYGVNPDADGAQAYYDSLLELYASWGVDFIKCDDICRMDARSSKDEIMMLHKAIEKCGRDVVLSLSPGPAIVDEHDFYFENANMWRITDDFWDHWESLLDMFDRCKNWQDYVKDGGYPDCDMLPLGKLGKGFGQERDTNFTYDEQKTMLTLWTIFRSPLMLGAELTKLDSKTIELLTNKDVYEMFKKARGARETMRSDSFIVWQSESADRKYKAIFNITNKALDVTSDILEEVQQNVKELWSLAGVSTALLSLSL
;
A
#
# COMPACT_ATOMS: atom_id res chain seq x y z
N MET A 1 -6.83 -18.65 12.45
CA MET A 1 -6.90 -17.20 12.75
C MET A 1 -5.54 -16.62 12.42
N GLY A 2 -5.44 -15.91 11.29
CA GLY A 2 -4.19 -15.26 10.89
C GLY A 2 -3.70 -14.27 11.94
N MET A 3 -2.41 -13.98 11.96
CA MET A 3 -1.83 -13.04 12.92
C MET A 3 -2.49 -11.66 12.78
N VAL A 4 -3.03 -11.13 13.88
CA VAL A 4 -3.58 -9.78 13.91
C VAL A 4 -2.42 -8.79 13.93
N PHE A 5 -2.18 -8.11 12.82
CA PHE A 5 -1.22 -7.00 12.75
C PHE A 5 -1.77 -5.81 13.53
N LYS A 6 -1.28 -5.61 14.76
CA LYS A 6 -1.79 -4.58 15.70
C LYS A 6 -1.61 -3.15 15.21
N ASN A 7 -0.63 -2.91 14.36
CA ASN A 7 -0.35 -1.60 13.80
C ASN A 7 -0.51 -1.64 12.28
N PRO A 8 -0.99 -0.53 11.68
CA PRO A 8 -1.01 -0.42 10.23
C PRO A 8 0.41 -0.60 9.65
N PRO A 9 0.57 -1.28 8.51
CA PRO A 9 1.85 -1.41 7.85
C PRO A 9 2.49 -0.05 7.51
N MET A 10 3.80 0.05 7.67
CA MET A 10 4.61 1.19 7.29
C MET A 10 5.77 0.72 6.42
N GLY A 11 5.95 1.33 5.25
CA GLY A 11 6.98 0.88 4.34
C GLY A 11 7.23 1.80 3.15
N TRP A 12 7.90 1.24 2.17
CA TRP A 12 8.19 1.83 0.88
C TRP A 12 7.66 0.92 -0.24
N ASN A 13 7.12 1.54 -1.28
CA ASN A 13 6.70 0.86 -2.50
C ASN A 13 7.33 1.56 -3.69
N SER A 14 7.79 0.80 -4.67
CA SER A 14 8.60 1.30 -5.78
C SER A 14 7.82 2.10 -6.84
N TYR A 15 6.48 2.11 -6.81
CA TYR A 15 5.67 2.55 -7.96
C TYR A 15 5.81 4.04 -8.30
N ASP A 16 5.55 4.97 -7.36
CA ASP A 16 5.43 6.39 -7.67
C ASP A 16 6.71 7.01 -8.24
N TYR A 17 7.86 6.43 -7.94
CA TYR A 17 9.12 6.88 -8.52
C TYR A 17 9.55 6.05 -9.73
N TYR A 18 9.51 4.72 -9.62
CA TYR A 18 10.06 3.82 -10.65
C TYR A 18 9.03 3.29 -11.63
N ASP A 19 7.72 3.42 -11.34
CA ASP A 19 6.69 2.79 -12.13
C ASP A 19 6.93 1.27 -12.26
N THR A 20 7.05 0.74 -13.45
CA THR A 20 7.35 -0.67 -13.73
C THR A 20 8.85 -0.98 -13.86
N THR A 21 9.74 0.02 -13.71
CA THR A 21 11.15 -0.09 -14.13
C THR A 21 12.13 -0.42 -13.01
N VAL A 22 11.68 -0.55 -11.77
CA VAL A 22 12.56 -0.83 -10.63
C VAL A 22 13.41 -2.09 -10.85
N ASN A 23 14.65 -2.06 -10.39
CA ASN A 23 15.58 -3.18 -10.43
C ASN A 23 16.14 -3.52 -9.03
N GLU A 24 16.87 -4.61 -8.95
CA GLU A 24 17.41 -5.15 -7.69
C GLU A 24 18.32 -4.17 -6.95
N GLU A 25 19.19 -3.45 -7.66
CA GLU A 25 20.12 -2.47 -7.05
C GLU A 25 19.36 -1.30 -6.43
N GLN A 26 18.31 -0.82 -7.11
CA GLN A 26 17.46 0.26 -6.63
C GLN A 26 16.64 -0.16 -5.40
N VAL A 27 16.11 -1.38 -5.39
CA VAL A 27 15.42 -1.93 -4.21
C VAL A 27 16.38 -2.00 -3.02
N LYS A 28 17.59 -2.52 -3.21
CA LYS A 28 18.61 -2.59 -2.15
C LYS A 28 19.00 -1.21 -1.62
N ALA A 29 19.21 -0.22 -2.51
CA ALA A 29 19.55 1.14 -2.09
C ALA A 29 18.46 1.79 -1.23
N ASN A 30 17.18 1.63 -1.61
CA ASN A 30 16.06 2.12 -0.82
C ASN A 30 15.91 1.36 0.51
N ALA A 31 16.14 0.04 0.52
CA ALA A 31 16.14 -0.76 1.73
C ALA A 31 17.24 -0.34 2.72
N ASP A 32 18.47 -0.11 2.23
CA ASP A 32 19.60 0.38 3.03
C ASP A 32 19.28 1.74 3.66
N PHE A 33 18.71 2.66 2.87
CA PHE A 33 18.30 3.97 3.36
C PHE A 33 17.24 3.84 4.46
N MET A 34 16.20 3.03 4.23
CA MET A 34 15.12 2.80 5.19
C MET A 34 15.67 2.21 6.50
N ALA A 35 16.51 1.18 6.41
CA ALA A 35 17.12 0.53 7.56
C ALA A 35 17.93 1.52 8.41
N LYS A 36 18.66 2.43 7.75
CA LYS A 36 19.53 3.39 8.41
C LYS A 36 18.79 4.58 9.02
N HIS A 37 17.74 5.07 8.36
CA HIS A 37 17.15 6.37 8.70
C HIS A 37 15.72 6.30 9.23
N LEU A 38 14.93 5.28 8.86
CA LEU A 38 13.49 5.26 9.11
C LEU A 38 13.03 4.11 10.00
N LYS A 39 13.75 3.00 10.02
CA LYS A 39 13.37 1.76 10.72
C LYS A 39 13.00 1.95 12.19
N GLU A 40 13.74 2.78 12.92
CA GLU A 40 13.48 3.02 14.35
C GLU A 40 12.09 3.65 14.60
N CYS A 41 11.53 4.34 13.61
CA CYS A 41 10.18 4.91 13.68
C CYS A 41 9.09 3.90 13.30
N GLY A 42 9.47 2.71 12.78
CA GLY A 42 8.55 1.63 12.46
C GLY A 42 8.34 1.39 10.96
N TRP A 43 9.11 2.05 10.10
CA TRP A 43 9.13 1.77 8.65
C TRP A 43 9.87 0.45 8.42
N GLU A 44 9.14 -0.57 7.92
CA GLU A 44 9.70 -1.91 7.87
C GLU A 44 9.46 -2.68 6.57
N TYR A 45 8.46 -2.32 5.76
CA TYR A 45 8.15 -3.05 4.53
C TYR A 45 8.85 -2.44 3.31
N VAL A 46 9.49 -3.27 2.49
CA VAL A 46 10.10 -2.91 1.20
C VAL A 46 9.36 -3.67 0.11
N VAL A 47 8.55 -2.97 -0.69
CA VAL A 47 7.63 -3.59 -1.65
C VAL A 47 8.05 -3.28 -3.09
N VAL A 48 8.27 -4.34 -3.87
CA VAL A 48 8.48 -4.27 -5.32
C VAL A 48 7.11 -4.26 -6.01
N ASP A 49 6.79 -3.17 -6.70
CA ASP A 49 5.50 -2.99 -7.35
C ASP A 49 5.44 -3.66 -8.75
N ILE A 50 4.37 -3.42 -9.48
CA ILE A 50 3.90 -4.09 -10.69
C ILE A 50 4.98 -4.36 -11.76
N ALA A 51 4.72 -5.39 -12.55
CA ALA A 51 5.49 -5.79 -13.73
C ALA A 51 6.93 -6.25 -13.47
N TRP A 52 7.28 -6.64 -12.23
CA TRP A 52 8.59 -7.22 -11.91
C TRP A 52 8.90 -8.50 -12.73
N TYR A 53 7.89 -9.10 -13.30
CA TYR A 53 7.92 -10.31 -14.13
C TYR A 53 7.95 -10.04 -15.64
N SER A 54 7.86 -8.77 -16.07
CA SER A 54 7.74 -8.41 -17.49
C SER A 54 9.08 -8.07 -18.12
N LYS A 55 9.35 -8.63 -19.30
CA LYS A 55 10.55 -8.30 -20.11
C LYS A 55 10.49 -6.90 -20.72
N GLU A 56 9.28 -6.40 -20.98
CA GLU A 56 9.06 -5.12 -21.63
C GLU A 56 8.68 -3.99 -20.64
N ALA A 57 9.01 -4.15 -19.36
CA ALA A 57 8.74 -3.11 -18.36
C ALA A 57 9.33 -1.75 -18.76
N GLY A 58 8.53 -0.68 -18.64
CA GLY A 58 8.92 0.69 -18.98
C GLY A 58 8.94 1.02 -20.48
N GLN A 59 8.63 0.08 -21.36
CA GLN A 59 8.57 0.32 -22.80
C GLN A 59 7.22 0.93 -23.21
N GLN A 60 7.20 1.62 -24.36
CA GLN A 60 6.00 2.18 -25.01
C GLN A 60 5.14 3.12 -24.14
N ARG A 61 5.75 3.83 -23.20
CA ARG A 61 5.09 4.74 -22.28
C ARG A 61 4.22 5.82 -22.93
N ASP A 62 4.64 6.34 -24.08
CA ASP A 62 3.90 7.40 -24.79
C ASP A 62 2.51 6.96 -25.27
N LYS A 63 2.25 5.65 -25.30
CA LYS A 63 1.00 5.11 -25.84
C LYS A 63 0.21 4.28 -24.83
N PHE A 64 0.91 3.45 -24.05
CA PHE A 64 0.30 2.48 -23.15
C PHE A 64 1.04 2.48 -21.81
N GLN A 65 0.30 2.47 -20.73
CA GLN A 65 0.87 2.27 -19.39
C GLN A 65 1.54 0.91 -19.28
N TYR A 66 0.92 -0.12 -19.86
CA TYR A 66 1.44 -1.48 -19.91
C TYR A 66 1.53 -1.94 -21.37
N VAL A 67 2.57 -2.71 -21.69
CA VAL A 67 2.76 -3.24 -23.04
C VAL A 67 1.77 -4.37 -23.26
N PRO A 68 0.83 -4.26 -24.24
CA PRO A 68 -0.09 -5.34 -24.54
C PRO A 68 0.68 -6.60 -24.98
N PHE A 69 0.32 -7.76 -24.42
CA PHE A 69 0.97 -9.04 -24.72
C PHE A 69 2.47 -9.08 -24.44
N ALA A 70 2.91 -8.35 -23.41
CA ALA A 70 4.27 -8.41 -22.91
C ALA A 70 4.70 -9.86 -22.60
N ARG A 71 5.98 -10.15 -22.80
CA ARG A 71 6.55 -11.45 -22.42
C ARG A 71 6.73 -11.48 -20.91
N LEU A 72 6.01 -12.42 -20.28
CA LEU A 72 6.06 -12.61 -18.83
C LEU A 72 7.00 -13.78 -18.51
N GLU A 73 7.88 -13.57 -17.54
CA GLU A 73 8.65 -14.67 -16.95
C GLU A 73 7.71 -15.52 -16.08
N MET A 74 7.68 -16.82 -16.34
CA MET A 74 6.73 -17.73 -15.74
C MET A 74 7.29 -19.14 -15.67
N ASP A 75 6.95 -19.88 -14.62
CA ASP A 75 7.29 -21.30 -14.52
C ASP A 75 6.27 -22.22 -15.22
N GLU A 76 6.54 -23.52 -15.20
CA GLU A 76 5.67 -24.52 -15.81
C GLU A 76 4.31 -24.68 -15.12
N TYR A 77 4.13 -24.08 -13.94
CA TYR A 77 2.88 -24.11 -13.14
C TYR A 77 2.09 -22.81 -13.20
N SER A 78 2.29 -22.00 -14.23
CA SER A 78 1.56 -20.74 -14.45
C SER A 78 1.89 -19.62 -13.44
N ARG A 79 2.98 -19.73 -12.69
CA ARG A 79 3.36 -18.77 -11.66
C ARG A 79 4.41 -17.81 -12.19
N LEU A 80 4.21 -16.51 -11.96
CA LEU A 80 5.13 -15.47 -12.40
C LEU A 80 6.46 -15.53 -11.66
N LEU A 81 7.55 -15.27 -12.39
CA LEU A 81 8.92 -15.23 -11.88
C LEU A 81 9.55 -13.86 -12.14
N PRO A 82 10.50 -13.41 -11.29
CA PRO A 82 11.18 -12.15 -11.53
C PRO A 82 11.99 -12.15 -12.83
N ASP A 83 11.93 -11.02 -13.55
CA ASP A 83 12.79 -10.81 -14.71
C ASP A 83 14.26 -10.81 -14.29
N VAL A 84 15.01 -11.79 -14.78
CA VAL A 84 16.42 -12.01 -14.39
C VAL A 84 17.38 -10.91 -14.85
N ASP A 85 16.98 -10.06 -15.81
CA ASP A 85 17.79 -8.95 -16.26
C ASP A 85 17.70 -7.76 -15.29
N ARG A 86 16.54 -7.57 -14.66
CA ARG A 86 16.33 -6.55 -13.62
C ARG A 86 16.63 -7.07 -12.21
N PHE A 87 16.40 -8.35 -11.96
CA PHE A 87 16.61 -9.02 -10.67
C PHE A 87 17.59 -10.19 -10.83
N PRO A 88 18.88 -9.93 -11.08
CA PRO A 88 19.85 -10.97 -11.47
C PRO A 88 20.08 -12.03 -10.39
N SER A 89 19.82 -11.74 -9.12
CA SER A 89 19.91 -12.72 -8.05
C SER A 89 18.81 -13.79 -8.09
N SER A 90 17.75 -13.58 -8.88
CA SER A 90 16.63 -14.52 -9.05
C SER A 90 16.93 -15.71 -9.96
N ARG A 91 18.08 -15.70 -10.66
CA ARG A 91 18.49 -16.79 -11.59
C ARG A 91 18.47 -18.15 -10.92
N ASP A 92 18.43 -19.18 -11.76
CA ASP A 92 18.47 -20.59 -11.36
C ASP A 92 17.31 -21.01 -10.45
N GLY A 93 16.13 -20.39 -10.66
CA GLY A 93 14.90 -20.72 -9.93
C GLY A 93 14.83 -20.17 -8.51
N ARG A 94 15.78 -19.29 -8.11
CA ARG A 94 15.81 -18.71 -6.75
C ARG A 94 14.71 -17.67 -6.50
N GLY A 95 14.07 -17.14 -7.56
CA GLY A 95 13.06 -16.12 -7.43
C GLY A 95 13.53 -14.91 -6.62
N PHE A 96 12.65 -14.32 -5.83
CA PHE A 96 13.04 -13.22 -4.94
C PHE A 96 13.77 -13.63 -3.65
N GLY A 97 14.01 -14.94 -3.42
CA GLY A 97 14.66 -15.42 -2.19
C GLY A 97 15.91 -14.63 -1.78
N PRO A 98 16.92 -14.47 -2.67
CA PRO A 98 18.14 -13.74 -2.30
C PRO A 98 17.92 -12.25 -2.02
N LEU A 99 16.95 -11.60 -2.67
CA LEU A 99 16.60 -10.20 -2.41
C LEU A 99 15.85 -10.07 -1.08
N ALA A 100 14.92 -10.98 -0.80
CA ALA A 100 14.21 -11.03 0.47
C ALA A 100 15.17 -11.29 1.64
N ASP A 101 16.12 -12.23 1.49
CA ASP A 101 17.17 -12.49 2.49
C ASP A 101 18.02 -11.24 2.77
N TYR A 102 18.35 -10.47 1.74
CA TYR A 102 19.04 -9.19 1.89
C TYR A 102 18.23 -8.20 2.72
N VAL A 103 16.96 -8.00 2.38
CA VAL A 103 16.04 -7.11 3.11
C VAL A 103 15.85 -7.55 4.56
N HIS A 104 15.66 -8.86 4.78
CA HIS A 104 15.58 -9.45 6.13
C HIS A 104 16.87 -9.25 6.92
N GLY A 105 18.03 -9.36 6.28
CA GLY A 105 19.34 -9.10 6.89
C GLY A 105 19.48 -7.68 7.45
N LEU A 106 18.76 -6.72 6.90
CA LEU A 106 18.64 -5.35 7.42
C LEU A 106 17.60 -5.23 8.56
N GLY A 107 16.89 -6.33 8.86
CA GLY A 107 15.78 -6.39 9.82
C GLY A 107 14.53 -5.66 9.32
N LEU A 108 14.32 -5.64 8.01
CA LEU A 108 13.14 -5.18 7.31
C LEU A 108 12.32 -6.37 6.81
N LYS A 109 11.17 -6.11 6.21
CA LYS A 109 10.26 -7.10 5.63
C LYS A 109 10.14 -6.89 4.12
N PHE A 110 10.05 -7.98 3.37
CA PHE A 110 10.00 -7.94 1.91
C PHE A 110 8.58 -8.16 1.39
N GLY A 111 8.17 -7.37 0.40
CA GLY A 111 6.86 -7.48 -0.23
C GLY A 111 6.90 -7.39 -1.74
N ILE A 112 5.83 -7.86 -2.36
CA ILE A 112 5.62 -7.80 -3.81
C ILE A 112 4.21 -7.36 -4.14
N HIS A 113 4.07 -6.76 -5.32
CA HIS A 113 2.78 -6.56 -5.97
C HIS A 113 2.41 -7.80 -6.81
N ILE A 114 1.14 -8.13 -6.86
CA ILE A 114 0.58 -9.09 -7.82
C ILE A 114 -0.69 -8.51 -8.45
N MET A 115 -0.99 -8.93 -9.67
CA MET A 115 -2.34 -8.78 -10.22
C MET A 115 -3.20 -9.94 -9.73
N ARG A 116 -4.52 -9.73 -9.54
CA ARG A 116 -5.42 -10.86 -9.38
C ARG A 116 -5.44 -11.72 -10.64
N GLY A 117 -5.82 -12.98 -10.48
CA GLY A 117 -6.07 -13.86 -11.61
C GLY A 117 -4.88 -14.69 -12.05
N ILE A 118 -4.96 -15.18 -13.28
CA ILE A 118 -3.99 -16.07 -13.92
C ILE A 118 -3.48 -15.47 -15.22
N PRO A 119 -2.17 -15.58 -15.57
CA PRO A 119 -1.64 -15.02 -16.81
C PRO A 119 -2.37 -15.53 -18.05
N ARG A 120 -2.74 -14.62 -18.94
CA ARG A 120 -3.39 -14.99 -20.22
C ARG A 120 -2.52 -15.88 -21.07
N CYS A 121 -1.19 -15.66 -21.05
CA CYS A 121 -0.24 -16.54 -21.72
C CYS A 121 -0.25 -17.95 -21.13
N ALA A 122 -0.40 -18.10 -19.80
CA ALA A 122 -0.56 -19.41 -19.17
C ALA A 122 -1.80 -20.15 -19.68
N ALA A 123 -2.94 -19.45 -19.75
CA ALA A 123 -4.18 -20.02 -20.31
C ALA A 123 -4.02 -20.38 -21.79
N TYR A 124 -3.36 -19.54 -22.59
CA TYR A 124 -3.10 -19.81 -24.00
C TYR A 124 -2.22 -21.04 -24.23
N PHE A 125 -1.11 -21.15 -23.46
CA PHE A 125 -0.18 -22.29 -23.56
C PHE A 125 -0.64 -23.52 -22.79
N ARG A 126 -1.75 -23.45 -22.06
CA ARG A 126 -2.31 -24.54 -21.26
C ARG A 126 -1.28 -25.08 -20.25
N THR A 127 -0.54 -24.18 -19.59
CA THR A 127 0.41 -24.56 -18.55
C THR A 127 -0.30 -25.23 -17.39
N LYS A 128 0.42 -26.04 -16.63
CA LYS A 128 -0.17 -26.85 -15.55
C LYS A 128 -0.54 -26.00 -14.33
N ILE A 129 -1.46 -26.54 -13.54
CA ILE A 129 -1.69 -26.08 -12.17
C ILE A 129 -1.01 -27.08 -11.23
N LYS A 130 -0.14 -26.59 -10.38
CA LYS A 130 0.68 -27.42 -9.50
C LYS A 130 -0.17 -28.37 -8.64
N ASN A 131 0.27 -29.64 -8.51
CA ASN A 131 -0.38 -30.68 -7.73
C ASN A 131 -1.81 -31.04 -8.19
N THR A 132 -2.14 -30.79 -9.45
CA THR A 132 -3.43 -31.14 -10.05
C THR A 132 -3.24 -31.69 -11.48
N ASP A 133 -4.31 -32.25 -12.04
CA ASP A 133 -4.37 -32.62 -13.45
C ASP A 133 -4.93 -31.50 -14.34
N PHE A 134 -5.21 -30.32 -13.75
CA PHE A 134 -5.78 -29.18 -14.45
C PHE A 134 -4.72 -28.29 -15.09
N THR A 135 -5.16 -27.52 -16.08
CA THR A 135 -4.36 -26.54 -16.80
C THR A 135 -4.97 -25.14 -16.69
N ALA A 136 -4.17 -24.12 -16.90
CA ALA A 136 -4.54 -22.71 -16.70
C ALA A 136 -5.83 -22.29 -17.44
N ASN A 137 -6.03 -22.78 -18.68
CA ASN A 137 -7.24 -22.47 -19.44
C ASN A 137 -8.53 -23.09 -18.87
N GLN A 138 -8.43 -24.12 -18.03
CA GLN A 138 -9.59 -24.76 -17.40
C GLN A 138 -10.07 -23.99 -16.16
N ILE A 139 -9.18 -23.22 -15.54
CA ILE A 139 -9.51 -22.41 -14.36
C ILE A 139 -9.62 -20.91 -14.67
N ALA A 140 -9.21 -20.46 -15.85
CA ALA A 140 -9.32 -19.06 -16.25
C ALA A 140 -10.77 -18.63 -16.43
N ALA A 141 -11.09 -17.39 -16.07
CA ALA A 141 -12.37 -16.70 -16.32
C ALA A 141 -12.14 -15.54 -17.32
N PRO A 142 -12.24 -15.80 -18.64
CA PRO A 142 -11.97 -14.78 -19.67
C PRO A 142 -12.98 -13.62 -19.67
N ASP A 143 -14.10 -13.75 -18.98
CA ASP A 143 -15.12 -12.74 -18.76
C ASP A 143 -14.89 -11.89 -17.51
N SER A 144 -13.85 -12.20 -16.73
CA SER A 144 -13.44 -11.47 -15.53
C SER A 144 -12.03 -10.92 -15.76
N ILE A 145 -11.91 -9.81 -16.50
CA ILE A 145 -10.64 -9.25 -16.95
C ILE A 145 -10.36 -7.89 -16.29
N CYS A 146 -9.08 -7.56 -16.14
CA CYS A 146 -8.63 -6.20 -15.88
C CYS A 146 -8.68 -5.39 -17.18
N PHE A 147 -9.35 -4.23 -17.15
CA PHE A 147 -9.51 -3.42 -18.38
C PHE A 147 -8.28 -2.52 -18.63
N TRP A 148 -7.50 -2.21 -17.62
CA TRP A 148 -6.33 -1.34 -17.71
C TRP A 148 -4.99 -2.12 -17.84
N ASN A 149 -4.97 -3.40 -17.47
CA ASN A 149 -3.82 -4.28 -17.64
C ASN A 149 -4.22 -5.58 -18.30
N PRO A 150 -3.76 -5.87 -19.55
CA PRO A 150 -4.20 -7.00 -20.32
C PRO A 150 -3.50 -8.33 -19.96
N ASP A 151 -2.64 -8.37 -18.96
CA ASP A 151 -1.79 -9.54 -18.68
C ASP A 151 -2.55 -10.73 -18.11
N MET A 152 -3.67 -10.49 -17.43
CA MET A 152 -4.35 -11.51 -16.64
C MET A 152 -5.80 -11.77 -17.11
N TYR A 153 -6.26 -12.99 -16.91
CA TYR A 153 -7.67 -13.35 -16.76
C TYR A 153 -7.99 -13.51 -15.27
N GLY A 154 -9.22 -13.31 -14.85
CA GLY A 154 -9.67 -13.78 -13.54
C GLY A 154 -9.59 -15.31 -13.44
N VAL A 155 -9.70 -15.81 -12.21
CA VAL A 155 -9.84 -17.24 -11.94
C VAL A 155 -11.31 -17.56 -11.70
N ASN A 156 -11.81 -18.61 -12.36
CA ASN A 156 -13.17 -19.09 -12.13
C ASN A 156 -13.24 -19.82 -10.77
N PRO A 157 -13.98 -19.30 -9.78
CA PRO A 157 -14.02 -19.89 -8.44
C PRO A 157 -14.66 -21.29 -8.41
N ASP A 158 -15.53 -21.60 -9.37
CA ASP A 158 -16.22 -22.87 -9.47
C ASP A 158 -15.39 -23.96 -10.16
N ALA A 159 -14.23 -23.60 -10.70
CA ALA A 159 -13.36 -24.55 -11.38
C ALA A 159 -12.54 -25.38 -10.39
N ASP A 160 -12.60 -26.70 -10.55
CA ASP A 160 -11.66 -27.58 -9.88
C ASP A 160 -10.22 -27.16 -10.20
N GLY A 161 -9.39 -26.96 -9.19
CA GLY A 161 -8.01 -26.46 -9.34
C GLY A 161 -7.84 -24.95 -9.12
N ALA A 162 -8.90 -24.14 -9.04
CA ALA A 162 -8.81 -22.71 -8.78
C ALA A 162 -8.10 -22.38 -7.45
N GLN A 163 -8.54 -22.99 -6.35
CA GLN A 163 -7.88 -22.83 -5.04
C GLN A 163 -6.44 -23.36 -5.06
N ALA A 164 -6.19 -24.49 -5.73
CA ALA A 164 -4.85 -25.07 -5.82
C ALA A 164 -3.85 -24.14 -6.54
N TYR A 165 -4.32 -23.34 -7.51
CA TYR A 165 -3.51 -22.32 -8.15
C TYR A 165 -3.05 -21.27 -7.12
N TYR A 166 -3.96 -20.65 -6.36
CA TYR A 166 -3.62 -19.67 -5.34
C TYR A 166 -2.79 -20.26 -4.21
N ASP A 167 -3.08 -21.49 -3.77
CA ASP A 167 -2.27 -22.20 -2.78
C ASP A 167 -0.82 -22.34 -3.27
N SER A 168 -0.63 -22.69 -4.56
CA SER A 168 0.70 -22.83 -5.16
C SER A 168 1.45 -21.51 -5.33
N LEU A 169 0.73 -20.39 -5.59
CA LEU A 169 1.32 -19.05 -5.62
C LEU A 169 1.88 -18.68 -4.25
N LEU A 170 1.07 -18.81 -3.20
CA LEU A 170 1.45 -18.46 -1.85
C LEU A 170 2.55 -19.38 -1.31
N GLU A 171 2.55 -20.67 -1.66
CA GLU A 171 3.66 -21.59 -1.37
C GLU A 171 4.98 -21.08 -1.99
N LEU A 172 4.94 -20.62 -3.25
CA LEU A 172 6.11 -20.06 -3.93
C LEU A 172 6.58 -18.77 -3.27
N TYR A 173 5.67 -17.82 -3.01
CA TYR A 173 6.02 -16.53 -2.43
C TYR A 173 6.49 -16.66 -0.98
N ALA A 174 5.90 -17.55 -0.20
CA ALA A 174 6.39 -17.89 1.14
C ALA A 174 7.80 -18.51 1.09
N SER A 175 8.10 -19.34 0.10
CA SER A 175 9.45 -19.91 -0.10
C SER A 175 10.50 -18.86 -0.46
N TRP A 176 10.10 -17.74 -1.06
CA TRP A 176 10.97 -16.58 -1.31
C TRP A 176 11.12 -15.66 -0.09
N GLY A 177 10.35 -15.87 0.97
CA GLY A 177 10.37 -15.00 2.13
C GLY A 177 9.51 -13.75 2.02
N VAL A 178 8.45 -13.76 1.21
CA VAL A 178 7.53 -12.63 1.06
C VAL A 178 6.69 -12.46 2.33
N ASP A 179 6.65 -11.24 2.87
CA ASP A 179 5.91 -10.83 4.08
C ASP A 179 4.70 -9.94 3.77
N PHE A 180 4.61 -9.42 2.53
CA PHE A 180 3.57 -8.48 2.14
C PHE A 180 3.20 -8.70 0.67
N ILE A 181 1.90 -8.75 0.38
CA ILE A 181 1.36 -8.84 -0.97
C ILE A 181 0.37 -7.70 -1.18
N LYS A 182 0.68 -6.82 -2.16
CA LYS A 182 -0.29 -5.89 -2.75
C LYS A 182 -0.94 -6.61 -3.93
N CYS A 183 -2.23 -6.95 -3.80
CA CYS A 183 -3.00 -7.53 -4.89
C CYS A 183 -3.83 -6.46 -5.57
N ASP A 184 -3.62 -6.28 -6.86
CA ASP A 184 -4.26 -5.25 -7.66
C ASP A 184 -5.42 -5.76 -8.52
N ASP A 185 -6.26 -4.83 -9.02
CA ASP A 185 -7.50 -5.10 -9.78
C ASP A 185 -8.53 -5.92 -8.99
N ILE A 186 -8.60 -5.77 -7.67
CA ILE A 186 -9.42 -6.66 -6.83
C ILE A 186 -10.25 -5.92 -5.78
N CYS A 187 -9.76 -4.78 -5.24
CA CYS A 187 -10.39 -4.16 -4.07
C CYS A 187 -11.79 -3.60 -4.34
N ARG A 188 -12.04 -3.08 -5.54
CA ARG A 188 -13.37 -2.56 -5.94
C ARG A 188 -14.43 -3.65 -6.05
N MET A 189 -14.02 -4.90 -6.21
CA MET A 189 -14.89 -6.06 -6.46
C MET A 189 -15.84 -5.89 -7.67
N ASP A 190 -15.41 -5.11 -8.67
CA ASP A 190 -16.18 -4.82 -9.88
C ASP A 190 -16.09 -5.92 -10.94
N ALA A 191 -15.04 -6.72 -10.93
CA ALA A 191 -14.95 -7.91 -11.77
C ALA A 191 -15.66 -9.10 -11.11
N ARG A 192 -16.31 -9.95 -11.93
CA ARG A 192 -17.15 -11.06 -11.49
C ARG A 192 -16.51 -11.99 -10.45
N SER A 193 -15.22 -12.27 -10.58
CA SER A 193 -14.50 -13.21 -9.71
C SER A 193 -13.76 -12.53 -8.54
N SER A 194 -13.75 -11.19 -8.44
CA SER A 194 -12.89 -10.47 -7.48
C SER A 194 -13.12 -10.91 -6.04
N LYS A 195 -14.38 -10.99 -5.61
CA LYS A 195 -14.73 -11.36 -4.23
C LYS A 195 -14.25 -12.77 -3.87
N ASP A 196 -14.45 -13.73 -4.78
CA ASP A 196 -14.01 -15.12 -4.60
C ASP A 196 -12.50 -15.24 -4.64
N GLU A 197 -11.84 -14.45 -5.49
CA GLU A 197 -10.38 -14.44 -5.58
C GLU A 197 -9.73 -13.86 -4.30
N ILE A 198 -10.36 -12.86 -3.64
CA ILE A 198 -9.92 -12.40 -2.31
C ILE A 198 -9.99 -13.55 -1.30
N MET A 199 -11.10 -14.30 -1.28
CA MET A 199 -11.25 -15.45 -0.38
C MET A 199 -10.24 -16.57 -0.67
N MET A 200 -9.94 -16.83 -1.94
CA MET A 200 -8.93 -17.83 -2.34
C MET A 200 -7.53 -17.41 -1.92
N LEU A 201 -7.17 -16.12 -2.07
CA LEU A 201 -5.92 -15.55 -1.59
C LEU A 201 -5.80 -15.67 -0.07
N HIS A 202 -6.84 -15.27 0.66
CA HIS A 202 -6.87 -15.39 2.12
C HIS A 202 -6.62 -16.82 2.60
N LYS A 203 -7.37 -17.79 2.04
CA LYS A 203 -7.17 -19.22 2.36
C LYS A 203 -5.77 -19.72 2.02
N ALA A 204 -5.19 -19.26 0.92
CA ALA A 204 -3.84 -19.63 0.53
C ALA A 204 -2.78 -19.04 1.49
N ILE A 205 -2.98 -17.81 1.98
CA ILE A 205 -2.13 -17.18 3.01
C ILE A 205 -2.21 -18.00 4.31
N GLU A 206 -3.39 -18.39 4.77
CA GLU A 206 -3.52 -19.21 5.98
C GLU A 206 -2.78 -20.57 5.89
N LYS A 207 -2.64 -21.11 4.68
CA LYS A 207 -1.98 -22.41 4.44
C LYS A 207 -0.48 -22.29 4.20
N CYS A 208 0.04 -21.15 3.75
CA CYS A 208 1.42 -21.04 3.27
C CYS A 208 2.49 -21.14 4.38
N GLY A 209 2.08 -21.10 5.65
CA GLY A 209 2.97 -21.25 6.80
C GLY A 209 3.83 -20.02 7.11
N ARG A 210 3.50 -18.87 6.52
CA ARG A 210 4.17 -17.58 6.75
C ARG A 210 3.15 -16.49 7.02
N ASP A 211 3.48 -15.55 7.89
CA ASP A 211 2.66 -14.38 8.15
C ASP A 211 2.84 -13.38 7.00
N VAL A 212 1.79 -13.20 6.20
CA VAL A 212 1.79 -12.33 5.03
C VAL A 212 0.69 -11.29 5.18
N VAL A 213 1.03 -10.01 5.07
CA VAL A 213 0.06 -8.92 4.97
C VAL A 213 -0.59 -8.97 3.58
N LEU A 214 -1.92 -9.00 3.52
CA LEU A 214 -2.67 -8.85 2.28
C LEU A 214 -3.22 -7.42 2.16
N SER A 215 -2.75 -6.70 1.15
CA SER A 215 -3.19 -5.37 0.74
C SER A 215 -4.00 -5.48 -0.55
N LEU A 216 -5.19 -4.87 -0.58
CA LEU A 216 -6.08 -4.88 -1.74
C LEU A 216 -6.11 -3.51 -2.41
N SER A 217 -5.91 -3.46 -3.75
CA SER A 217 -5.99 -2.27 -4.60
C SER A 217 -6.64 -2.57 -5.96
N PRO A 218 -6.96 -1.54 -6.81
CA PRO A 218 -7.22 -0.18 -6.38
C PRO A 218 -8.60 -0.06 -5.73
N GLY A 219 -8.81 1.05 -4.98
CA GLY A 219 -10.12 1.40 -4.46
C GLY A 219 -10.97 2.20 -5.48
N PRO A 220 -12.08 2.77 -5.04
CA PRO A 220 -12.51 2.75 -3.64
C PRO A 220 -13.16 1.43 -3.22
N ALA A 221 -12.80 0.95 -2.05
CA ALA A 221 -13.48 -0.16 -1.39
C ALA A 221 -14.95 0.19 -1.08
N ILE A 222 -15.81 -0.82 -1.05
CA ILE A 222 -17.25 -0.67 -0.80
C ILE A 222 -17.48 -0.64 0.71
N VAL A 223 -17.97 0.49 1.25
CA VAL A 223 -18.15 0.68 2.70
C VAL A 223 -19.05 -0.40 3.30
N ASP A 224 -20.13 -0.75 2.64
CA ASP A 224 -21.08 -1.76 3.12
C ASP A 224 -20.48 -3.19 3.19
N GLU A 225 -19.32 -3.41 2.56
CA GLU A 225 -18.58 -4.68 2.59
C GLU A 225 -17.42 -4.66 3.61
N HIS A 226 -17.41 -3.71 4.56
CA HIS A 226 -16.33 -3.53 5.53
C HIS A 226 -15.98 -4.81 6.32
N ASP A 227 -16.98 -5.60 6.73
CA ASP A 227 -16.75 -6.86 7.44
C ASP A 227 -16.06 -7.90 6.55
N PHE A 228 -16.45 -7.97 5.27
CA PHE A 228 -15.80 -8.86 4.31
C PHE A 228 -14.32 -8.54 4.13
N TYR A 229 -13.97 -7.25 3.97
CA TYR A 229 -12.56 -6.84 3.89
C TYR A 229 -11.80 -7.18 5.16
N PHE A 230 -12.39 -6.88 6.33
CA PHE A 230 -11.77 -7.17 7.63
C PHE A 230 -11.52 -8.66 7.86
N GLU A 231 -12.42 -9.53 7.38
CA GLU A 231 -12.28 -10.98 7.50
C GLU A 231 -11.22 -11.55 6.55
N ASN A 232 -11.00 -10.93 5.40
CA ASN A 232 -10.22 -11.53 4.32
C ASN A 232 -8.92 -10.79 3.96
N ALA A 233 -8.67 -9.58 4.48
CA ALA A 233 -7.49 -8.78 4.17
C ALA A 233 -7.01 -7.99 5.39
N ASN A 234 -5.80 -7.43 5.31
CA ASN A 234 -5.23 -6.60 6.37
C ASN A 234 -5.34 -5.10 6.06
N MET A 235 -5.41 -4.74 4.78
CA MET A 235 -5.64 -3.36 4.35
C MET A 235 -6.32 -3.34 2.98
N TRP A 236 -7.12 -2.29 2.74
CA TRP A 236 -7.89 -2.11 1.51
C TRP A 236 -8.01 -0.64 1.14
N ARG A 237 -7.79 -0.34 -0.12
CA ARG A 237 -7.78 1.02 -0.65
C ARG A 237 -9.16 1.66 -0.61
N ILE A 238 -9.27 2.81 0.04
CA ILE A 238 -10.53 3.58 0.10
C ILE A 238 -10.64 4.64 -0.99
N THR A 239 -9.63 4.73 -1.84
CA THR A 239 -9.55 5.64 -2.98
C THR A 239 -9.02 4.92 -4.21
N ASP A 240 -9.15 5.53 -5.38
CA ASP A 240 -8.35 5.21 -6.56
C ASP A 240 -6.88 5.61 -6.32
N ASP A 241 -6.03 5.61 -7.33
CA ASP A 241 -4.64 6.02 -7.15
C ASP A 241 -4.57 7.48 -6.67
N PHE A 242 -3.96 7.66 -5.50
CA PHE A 242 -3.78 8.96 -4.88
C PHE A 242 -2.46 9.59 -5.34
N TRP A 243 -2.56 10.78 -5.89
CA TRP A 243 -1.42 11.57 -6.29
C TRP A 243 -1.39 12.93 -5.57
N ASP A 244 -0.28 13.64 -5.71
CA ASP A 244 0.03 14.92 -5.07
C ASP A 244 -0.77 16.11 -5.64
N HIS A 245 -2.10 16.00 -5.52
CA HIS A 245 -3.08 17.04 -5.88
C HIS A 245 -3.90 17.44 -4.67
N TRP A 246 -4.02 18.74 -4.42
CA TRP A 246 -4.74 19.26 -3.26
C TRP A 246 -6.21 18.81 -3.21
N GLU A 247 -6.88 18.79 -4.34
CA GLU A 247 -8.27 18.34 -4.46
C GLU A 247 -8.45 16.88 -4.04
N SER A 248 -7.48 16.04 -4.38
CA SER A 248 -7.48 14.63 -3.96
C SER A 248 -7.28 14.50 -2.43
N LEU A 249 -6.46 15.38 -1.85
CA LEU A 249 -6.26 15.43 -0.40
C LEU A 249 -7.52 15.92 0.31
N LEU A 250 -8.24 16.89 -0.24
CA LEU A 250 -9.53 17.34 0.32
C LEU A 250 -10.60 16.24 0.25
N ASP A 251 -10.72 15.52 -0.88
CA ASP A 251 -11.63 14.38 -1.01
C ASP A 251 -11.32 13.25 -0.01
N MET A 252 -10.05 13.08 0.35
CA MET A 252 -9.64 12.06 1.32
C MET A 252 -10.23 12.28 2.71
N PHE A 253 -10.49 13.51 3.13
CA PHE A 253 -11.19 13.77 4.40
C PHE A 253 -12.59 13.15 4.42
N ASP A 254 -13.32 13.21 3.31
CA ASP A 254 -14.65 12.61 3.21
C ASP A 254 -14.58 11.07 3.16
N ARG A 255 -13.58 10.52 2.47
CA ARG A 255 -13.32 9.08 2.48
C ARG A 255 -12.96 8.58 3.87
N CYS A 256 -12.03 9.23 4.56
CA CYS A 256 -11.69 8.91 5.95
C CYS A 256 -12.92 8.98 6.88
N LYS A 257 -13.76 10.01 6.73
CA LYS A 257 -15.00 10.17 7.49
C LYS A 257 -15.96 9.00 7.27
N ASN A 258 -16.11 8.54 6.03
CA ASN A 258 -16.99 7.39 5.72
C ASN A 258 -16.48 6.08 6.32
N TRP A 259 -15.16 5.95 6.52
CA TRP A 259 -14.51 4.74 7.03
C TRP A 259 -14.13 4.82 8.51
N GLN A 260 -14.31 5.95 9.21
CA GLN A 260 -13.82 6.19 10.57
C GLN A 260 -14.29 5.17 11.62
N ASP A 261 -15.49 4.62 11.45
CA ASP A 261 -16.06 3.65 12.39
C ASP A 261 -15.59 2.21 12.15
N TYR A 262 -14.84 1.97 11.05
CA TYR A 262 -14.40 0.65 10.62
C TYR A 262 -12.89 0.42 10.75
N VAL A 263 -12.14 1.38 11.31
CA VAL A 263 -10.72 1.23 11.59
C VAL A 263 -10.52 0.39 12.85
N LYS A 264 -9.95 -0.80 12.73
CA LYS A 264 -9.71 -1.74 13.82
C LYS A 264 -8.30 -2.32 13.75
N ASP A 265 -7.78 -2.83 14.88
CA ASP A 265 -6.49 -3.54 14.88
C ASP A 265 -6.60 -4.80 13.99
N GLY A 266 -5.69 -4.92 13.04
CA GLY A 266 -5.63 -6.03 12.08
C GLY A 266 -6.28 -5.76 10.73
N GLY A 267 -7.11 -4.71 10.59
CA GLY A 267 -7.75 -4.33 9.34
C GLY A 267 -7.81 -2.81 9.18
N TYR A 268 -7.21 -2.30 8.11
CA TYR A 268 -6.96 -0.88 7.93
C TYR A 268 -7.45 -0.35 6.58
N PRO A 269 -8.44 0.57 6.57
CA PRO A 269 -8.75 1.36 5.38
C PRO A 269 -7.50 2.15 4.95
N ASP A 270 -7.12 2.03 3.69
CA ASP A 270 -5.87 2.53 3.13
C ASP A 270 -6.11 3.76 2.25
N CYS A 271 -5.54 4.88 2.65
CA CYS A 271 -5.58 6.14 1.92
C CYS A 271 -4.58 6.20 0.75
N ASP A 272 -3.92 5.09 0.42
CA ASP A 272 -2.86 4.98 -0.58
C ASP A 272 -1.49 5.49 -0.16
N MET A 273 -0.58 5.41 -1.12
CA MET A 273 0.82 5.75 -0.96
C MET A 273 1.01 7.24 -0.66
N LEU A 274 2.16 7.55 -0.10
CA LEU A 274 2.57 8.91 0.25
C LEU A 274 3.48 9.45 -0.86
N PRO A 275 2.99 10.32 -1.77
CA PRO A 275 3.76 10.90 -2.86
C PRO A 275 4.63 12.07 -2.35
N LEU A 276 5.63 11.74 -1.52
CA LEU A 276 6.60 12.67 -0.92
C LEU A 276 7.95 12.63 -1.64
N GLY A 277 8.74 13.70 -1.56
CA GLY A 277 10.10 13.75 -2.13
C GLY A 277 10.14 13.65 -3.67
N LYS A 278 11.07 12.87 -4.21
CA LYS A 278 11.24 12.68 -5.66
C LYS A 278 10.36 11.57 -6.19
N LEU A 279 9.63 11.86 -7.28
CA LEU A 279 8.65 11.00 -7.94
C LEU A 279 8.89 10.97 -9.47
N GLY A 280 8.23 10.05 -10.17
CA GLY A 280 7.96 10.14 -11.59
C GLY A 280 9.07 9.71 -12.55
N LYS A 281 10.23 9.25 -12.09
CA LYS A 281 11.34 8.85 -12.97
C LYS A 281 10.94 7.74 -13.95
N GLY A 282 10.25 6.71 -13.47
CA GLY A 282 9.79 5.60 -14.30
C GLY A 282 8.75 6.03 -15.35
N PHE A 283 8.00 7.08 -15.07
CA PHE A 283 7.04 7.69 -15.99
C PHE A 283 7.70 8.64 -17.00
N GLY A 284 9.03 8.75 -17.01
CA GLY A 284 9.81 9.59 -17.92
C GLY A 284 9.98 11.03 -17.46
N GLN A 285 9.48 11.41 -16.29
CA GLN A 285 9.56 12.76 -15.75
C GLN A 285 9.87 12.76 -14.25
N GLU A 286 11.15 12.77 -13.90
CA GLU A 286 11.55 12.94 -12.50
C GLU A 286 11.21 14.35 -12.04
N ARG A 287 10.53 14.46 -10.90
CA ARG A 287 10.11 15.72 -10.29
C ARG A 287 10.07 15.64 -8.78
N ASP A 288 10.02 16.77 -8.11
CA ASP A 288 9.62 16.82 -6.71
C ASP A 288 8.11 16.63 -6.57
N THR A 289 7.64 16.27 -5.39
CA THR A 289 6.21 16.31 -5.06
C THR A 289 5.64 17.72 -5.33
N ASN A 290 4.42 17.77 -5.84
CA ASN A 290 3.70 19.05 -6.02
C ASN A 290 3.18 19.61 -4.70
N PHE A 291 3.07 18.79 -3.66
CA PHE A 291 2.64 19.27 -2.35
C PHE A 291 3.66 20.22 -1.73
N THR A 292 3.20 21.38 -1.30
CA THR A 292 3.94 22.23 -0.38
C THR A 292 4.26 21.49 0.91
N TYR A 293 5.19 22.01 1.70
CA TYR A 293 5.53 21.37 2.98
C TYR A 293 4.35 21.32 3.95
N ASP A 294 3.45 22.29 3.91
CA ASP A 294 2.25 22.33 4.73
C ASP A 294 1.20 21.31 4.26
N GLU A 295 1.06 21.10 2.96
CA GLU A 295 0.20 20.06 2.40
C GLU A 295 0.74 18.65 2.70
N GLN A 296 2.08 18.46 2.68
CA GLN A 296 2.71 17.21 3.11
C GLN A 296 2.41 16.91 4.59
N LYS A 297 2.48 17.92 5.47
CA LYS A 297 2.06 17.79 6.88
C LYS A 297 0.58 17.45 7.01
N THR A 298 -0.27 18.13 6.26
CA THR A 298 -1.71 17.89 6.24
C THR A 298 -2.01 16.44 5.88
N MET A 299 -1.45 15.95 4.78
CA MET A 299 -1.58 14.57 4.33
C MET A 299 -1.09 13.60 5.42
N LEU A 300 0.15 13.74 5.88
CA LEU A 300 0.72 12.82 6.86
C LEU A 300 -0.03 12.85 8.20
N THR A 301 -0.55 14.01 8.62
CA THR A 301 -1.38 14.12 9.82
C THR A 301 -2.70 13.37 9.67
N LEU A 302 -3.37 13.49 8.51
CA LEU A 302 -4.62 12.76 8.25
C LEU A 302 -4.39 11.26 8.24
N TRP A 303 -3.39 10.76 7.47
CA TRP A 303 -3.06 9.33 7.42
C TRP A 303 -2.74 8.77 8.81
N THR A 304 -1.96 9.52 9.61
CA THR A 304 -1.53 9.05 10.95
C THR A 304 -2.64 9.09 11.98
N ILE A 305 -3.45 10.14 12.04
CA ILE A 305 -4.56 10.21 13.01
C ILE A 305 -5.67 9.22 12.66
N PHE A 306 -5.99 9.06 11.37
CA PHE A 306 -6.96 8.09 10.86
C PHE A 306 -6.47 6.64 10.99
N ARG A 307 -5.14 6.44 11.09
CA ARG A 307 -4.46 5.13 11.10
C ARG A 307 -4.54 4.38 9.77
N SER A 308 -4.42 5.12 8.66
CA SER A 308 -4.15 4.51 7.36
C SER A 308 -2.75 3.86 7.36
N PRO A 309 -2.54 2.76 6.65
CA PRO A 309 -1.19 2.31 6.31
C PRO A 309 -0.35 3.43 5.70
N LEU A 310 0.97 3.38 5.89
CA LEU A 310 1.90 4.40 5.43
C LEU A 310 2.90 3.78 4.46
N MET A 311 2.71 3.97 3.16
CA MET A 311 3.60 3.45 2.13
C MET A 311 4.22 4.60 1.34
N LEU A 312 5.54 4.83 1.53
CA LEU A 312 6.27 5.88 0.80
C LEU A 312 6.43 5.49 -0.67
N GLY A 313 6.11 6.40 -1.59
CA GLY A 313 6.29 6.19 -3.03
C GLY A 313 7.58 6.79 -3.59
N ALA A 314 8.29 7.58 -2.81
CA ALA A 314 9.46 8.35 -3.25
C ALA A 314 10.72 7.51 -3.45
N GLU A 315 11.72 8.11 -4.13
CA GLU A 315 13.12 7.66 -4.06
C GLU A 315 13.72 8.04 -2.71
N LEU A 316 13.87 7.07 -1.81
CA LEU A 316 14.30 7.34 -0.44
C LEU A 316 15.71 7.94 -0.36
N THR A 317 16.61 7.51 -1.25
CA THR A 317 18.00 8.01 -1.26
C THR A 317 18.12 9.48 -1.66
N LYS A 318 17.04 10.09 -2.15
CA LYS A 318 16.96 11.49 -2.57
C LYS A 318 16.08 12.36 -1.66
N LEU A 319 15.63 11.83 -0.52
CA LEU A 319 14.84 12.61 0.44
C LEU A 319 15.65 13.76 1.02
N ASP A 320 15.04 14.93 1.11
CA ASP A 320 15.60 16.08 1.80
C ASP A 320 15.47 15.99 3.32
N SER A 321 16.18 16.84 4.05
CA SER A 321 16.19 16.83 5.51
C SER A 321 14.83 17.13 6.14
N LYS A 322 14.01 17.98 5.51
CA LYS A 322 12.67 18.33 6.02
C LYS A 322 11.70 17.16 5.87
N THR A 323 11.75 16.46 4.74
CA THR A 323 10.95 15.25 4.53
C THR A 323 11.37 14.16 5.51
N ILE A 324 12.69 13.97 5.73
CA ILE A 324 13.19 13.02 6.75
C ILE A 324 12.69 13.37 8.14
N GLU A 325 12.68 14.67 8.52
CA GLU A 325 12.15 15.15 9.80
C GLU A 325 10.67 14.78 9.98
N LEU A 326 9.83 14.95 8.93
CA LEU A 326 8.45 14.51 8.95
C LEU A 326 8.33 13.00 9.17
N LEU A 327 9.14 12.21 8.47
CA LEU A 327 9.11 10.74 8.51
C LEU A 327 9.73 10.13 9.77
N THR A 328 10.39 10.93 10.61
CA THR A 328 11.06 10.47 11.82
C THR A 328 10.56 11.14 13.11
N ASN A 329 9.44 11.86 13.06
CA ASN A 329 8.82 12.45 14.23
C ASN A 329 8.25 11.37 15.18
N LYS A 330 9.00 11.04 16.22
CA LYS A 330 8.66 9.95 17.15
C LYS A 330 7.31 10.12 17.84
N ASP A 331 6.93 11.36 18.16
CA ASP A 331 5.67 11.64 18.85
C ASP A 331 4.46 11.36 17.96
N VAL A 332 4.55 11.70 16.66
CA VAL A 332 3.50 11.40 15.67
C VAL A 332 3.36 9.89 15.46
N TYR A 333 4.46 9.17 15.31
CA TYR A 333 4.41 7.72 15.14
C TYR A 333 4.06 6.97 16.43
N GLU A 334 4.32 7.54 17.61
CA GLU A 334 3.78 7.03 18.86
C GLU A 334 2.25 7.14 18.91
N MET A 335 1.70 8.30 18.53
CA MET A 335 0.25 8.48 18.36
C MET A 335 -0.30 7.47 17.37
N PHE A 336 0.27 7.36 16.17
CA PHE A 336 -0.14 6.44 15.12
C PHE A 336 -0.25 4.99 15.60
N LYS A 337 0.69 4.53 16.39
CA LYS A 337 0.71 3.16 16.95
C LYS A 337 -0.31 2.96 18.07
N LYS A 338 -0.51 3.97 18.94
CA LYS A 338 -1.26 3.82 20.20
C LYS A 338 -2.69 4.35 20.15
N ALA A 339 -2.96 5.41 19.38
CA ALA A 339 -4.28 6.03 19.37
C ALA A 339 -5.31 5.19 18.61
N ARG A 340 -6.56 5.30 19.04
CA ARG A 340 -7.73 4.58 18.47
C ARG A 340 -8.92 5.52 18.44
N GLY A 341 -9.99 5.10 17.76
CA GLY A 341 -11.27 5.80 17.73
C GLY A 341 -11.19 7.17 17.05
N ALA A 342 -10.33 7.30 16.04
CA ALA A 342 -10.18 8.54 15.29
C ALA A 342 -11.48 8.90 14.59
N ARG A 343 -11.91 10.17 14.73
CA ARG A 343 -13.11 10.67 14.07
C ARG A 343 -13.08 12.17 13.83
N GLU A 344 -13.77 12.59 12.79
CA GLU A 344 -14.04 14.00 12.54
C GLU A 344 -15.04 14.51 13.57
N THR A 345 -14.69 15.59 14.27
CA THR A 345 -15.54 16.18 15.32
C THR A 345 -16.11 17.53 14.96
N MET A 346 -15.46 18.25 14.03
CA MET A 346 -15.92 19.55 13.56
C MET A 346 -15.47 19.77 12.11
N ARG A 347 -16.32 20.44 11.33
CA ARG A 347 -16.00 20.89 9.96
C ARG A 347 -16.66 22.25 9.68
N SER A 348 -15.90 23.12 9.03
CA SER A 348 -16.37 24.38 8.46
C SER A 348 -15.82 24.54 7.04
N ASP A 349 -16.12 25.67 6.38
CA ASP A 349 -15.57 26.00 5.06
C ASP A 349 -14.05 26.29 5.11
N SER A 350 -13.47 26.48 6.28
CA SER A 350 -12.06 26.86 6.44
C SER A 350 -11.21 25.85 7.21
N PHE A 351 -11.82 24.98 7.98
CA PHE A 351 -11.05 23.99 8.76
C PHE A 351 -11.83 22.70 9.03
N ILE A 352 -11.08 21.62 9.31
CA ILE A 352 -11.59 20.31 9.76
C ILE A 352 -10.86 19.95 11.05
N VAL A 353 -11.56 19.36 12.00
CA VAL A 353 -10.99 18.86 13.26
C VAL A 353 -11.20 17.37 13.40
N TRP A 354 -10.13 16.65 13.67
CA TRP A 354 -10.14 15.23 14.00
C TRP A 354 -9.65 15.02 15.41
N GLN A 355 -10.17 13.98 16.08
CA GLN A 355 -9.73 13.56 17.39
C GLN A 355 -9.49 12.06 17.44
N SER A 356 -8.53 11.64 18.26
CA SER A 356 -8.29 10.24 18.61
C SER A 356 -7.75 10.15 20.03
N GLU A 357 -7.71 8.96 20.62
CA GLU A 357 -7.23 8.80 22.00
C GLU A 357 -6.39 7.53 22.19
N SER A 358 -5.47 7.59 23.12
CA SER A 358 -4.76 6.44 23.68
C SER A 358 -5.13 6.29 25.17
N ALA A 359 -4.56 5.31 25.85
CA ALA A 359 -4.84 5.07 27.26
C ALA A 359 -4.48 6.28 28.18
N ASP A 360 -3.56 7.12 27.75
CA ASP A 360 -2.96 8.20 28.56
C ASP A 360 -3.07 9.59 27.90
N ARG A 361 -3.55 9.66 26.65
CA ARG A 361 -3.56 10.93 25.88
C ARG A 361 -4.75 11.04 24.95
N LYS A 362 -5.23 12.28 24.79
CA LYS A 362 -6.10 12.67 23.67
C LYS A 362 -5.27 13.41 22.63
N TYR A 363 -5.61 13.19 21.36
CA TYR A 363 -4.98 13.86 20.24
C TYR A 363 -6.02 14.64 19.45
N LYS A 364 -5.69 15.83 19.05
CA LYS A 364 -6.53 16.71 18.23
C LYS A 364 -5.73 17.23 17.06
N ALA A 365 -6.21 16.97 15.84
CA ALA A 365 -5.67 17.53 14.61
C ALA A 365 -6.61 18.61 14.10
N ILE A 366 -6.08 19.79 13.82
CA ILE A 366 -6.80 20.92 13.25
C ILE A 366 -6.20 21.16 11.87
N PHE A 367 -6.98 20.95 10.85
CA PHE A 367 -6.58 21.08 9.44
C PHE A 367 -7.12 22.38 8.88
N ASN A 368 -6.24 23.29 8.50
CA ASN A 368 -6.61 24.45 7.68
C ASN A 368 -6.75 24.00 6.24
N ILE A 369 -7.95 24.13 5.69
CA ILE A 369 -8.27 23.73 4.31
C ILE A 369 -8.33 24.92 3.34
N THR A 370 -7.77 26.05 3.74
CA THR A 370 -7.70 27.28 2.94
C THR A 370 -6.25 27.69 2.68
N ASN A 371 -6.07 28.63 1.76
CA ASN A 371 -4.77 29.25 1.48
C ASN A 371 -4.49 30.52 2.34
N LYS A 372 -5.24 30.73 3.43
CA LYS A 372 -5.08 31.87 4.33
C LYS A 372 -4.74 31.39 5.73
N ALA A 373 -4.03 32.20 6.50
CA ALA A 373 -3.83 31.93 7.91
C ALA A 373 -5.18 31.81 8.63
N LEU A 374 -5.30 30.82 9.51
CA LEU A 374 -6.48 30.56 10.31
C LEU A 374 -6.17 30.93 11.76
N ASP A 375 -6.93 31.86 12.32
CA ASP A 375 -6.91 32.11 13.77
C ASP A 375 -7.74 31.03 14.46
N VAL A 376 -7.06 30.18 15.20
CA VAL A 376 -7.69 29.11 15.99
C VAL A 376 -8.29 29.76 17.24
N THR A 377 -9.61 29.93 17.26
CA THR A 377 -10.32 30.55 18.37
C THR A 377 -10.41 29.61 19.59
N SER A 378 -10.70 30.22 20.77
CA SER A 378 -10.91 29.48 22.03
C SER A 378 -11.92 28.35 21.89
N ASP A 379 -12.94 28.50 21.05
CA ASP A 379 -14.00 27.50 20.85
C ASP A 379 -13.50 26.21 20.20
N ILE A 380 -12.45 26.29 19.36
CA ILE A 380 -11.79 25.11 18.77
C ILE A 380 -10.84 24.50 19.80
N LEU A 381 -10.36 25.30 20.76
CA LEU A 381 -9.40 24.93 21.81
C LEU A 381 -10.06 24.71 23.19
N GLU A 382 -11.39 24.84 23.34
CA GLU A 382 -12.08 24.86 24.64
C GLU A 382 -11.77 23.67 25.57
N GLU A 383 -11.27 22.57 25.05
CA GLU A 383 -10.77 21.43 25.85
C GLU A 383 -9.25 21.51 26.17
N VAL A 384 -8.56 22.54 25.69
CA VAL A 384 -7.09 22.64 25.70
C VAL A 384 -6.64 23.55 26.88
N GLN A 385 -6.99 23.21 28.13
CA GLN A 385 -6.66 24.12 29.23
C GLN A 385 -5.35 23.81 29.97
N GLN A 386 -4.77 22.64 29.92
CA GLN A 386 -3.45 22.37 30.58
C GLN A 386 -2.69 21.20 29.91
N ASN A 387 -1.36 21.30 29.82
CA ASN A 387 -0.43 20.26 29.35
C ASN A 387 -0.56 19.86 27.90
N VAL A 388 -0.67 20.83 26.98
CA VAL A 388 -0.65 20.61 25.53
C VAL A 388 0.78 20.45 25.04
N LYS A 389 1.07 19.36 24.33
CA LYS A 389 2.28 19.20 23.54
C LYS A 389 1.93 19.32 22.06
N GLU A 390 2.53 20.29 21.41
CA GLU A 390 2.45 20.41 19.95
C GLU A 390 3.38 19.37 19.31
N LEU A 391 2.83 18.55 18.41
CA LEU A 391 3.59 17.54 17.67
C LEU A 391 4.11 18.06 16.33
N TRP A 392 3.42 19.06 15.75
CA TRP A 392 3.84 19.84 14.59
C TRP A 392 3.73 21.32 14.91
N SER A 393 4.69 22.14 14.44
CA SER A 393 4.69 23.58 14.66
C SER A 393 3.51 24.31 14.00
N LEU A 394 2.88 25.22 14.71
CA LEU A 394 1.75 26.06 14.30
C LEU A 394 2.15 27.24 13.39
N ALA A 395 3.37 27.32 12.87
CA ALA A 395 3.82 28.45 12.08
C ALA A 395 3.18 28.48 10.68
N GLY A 396 2.29 29.42 10.42
CA GLY A 396 1.77 29.72 9.08
C GLY A 396 0.42 29.07 8.75
N VAL A 397 0.20 28.77 7.49
CA VAL A 397 -1.03 28.23 6.87
C VAL A 397 -1.19 26.72 7.13
N SER A 398 -0.57 26.13 8.12
CA SER A 398 -0.42 24.70 8.26
C SER A 398 -1.40 24.03 9.21
N THR A 399 -1.44 22.72 9.14
CA THR A 399 -2.12 21.81 10.06
C THR A 399 -1.41 21.81 11.42
N ALA A 400 -2.18 21.89 12.50
CA ALA A 400 -1.71 21.66 13.86
C ALA A 400 -2.11 20.27 14.35
N LEU A 401 -1.17 19.55 14.92
CA LEU A 401 -1.42 18.31 15.64
C LEU A 401 -1.01 18.49 17.11
N LEU A 402 -1.98 18.31 18.00
CA LEU A 402 -1.83 18.53 19.43
C LEU A 402 -2.00 17.22 20.20
N SER A 403 -1.24 17.07 21.27
CA SER A 403 -1.38 15.98 22.24
C SER A 403 -1.71 16.55 23.63
N LEU A 404 -2.72 16.00 24.26
CA LEU A 404 -3.19 16.36 25.60
C LEU A 404 -2.97 15.17 26.55
N SER A 405 -2.36 15.39 27.69
CA SER A 405 -2.33 14.37 28.77
C SER A 405 -3.72 14.22 29.37
N LEU A 406 -4.16 12.99 29.60
CA LEU A 406 -5.39 12.66 30.32
C LEU A 406 -5.17 12.77 31.84
#